data_2305215e5959f3337c22c8ef4c3806f1
#
_entry.id   2305215e5959f3337c22c8ef4c3806f1
#
_cell.length_a   1.000
_cell.length_b   1.000
_cell.length_c   1.000
_cell.angle_alpha   90.00
_cell.angle_beta   90.00
_cell.angle_gamma   90.00
#
_symmetry.space_group_name_H-M   'P 1'
#
loop_
_entity.id
_entity.type
_entity.pdbx_description
1 polymer ?
#
loop_
_entity_poly.entity_id
_entity_poly.type
_entity_poly.pdbx_seq_one_letter_code
_entity_poly.pdbx_strand_id
1 'polypeptide(L)'
;MLRIVMYGPDRAENRRVRELLEDLLWTAQVKPVFKEFTGEQGAFFAYVKNNPYLVMLIVQSGPEGEETARLARQANAGARLVWFSRQDCALCAFELDLTFFGLLPVSRGKAEAALRACCTSRRYPPWNDTLSLPQTTPFSQP
;
A
#
# COMPACT_ATOMS: atom_id res chain seq x y z
N MET A 1 6.71 -0.90 -14.15
CA MET A 1 5.44 -1.46 -13.70
C MET A 1 5.46 -1.63 -12.19
N LEU A 2 4.41 -1.16 -11.53
CA LEU A 2 4.29 -1.26 -10.09
C LEU A 2 3.15 -2.22 -9.74
N ARG A 3 3.47 -3.25 -8.95
CA ARG A 3 2.48 -4.22 -8.53
C ARG A 3 1.96 -3.90 -7.13
N ILE A 4 0.66 -3.67 -7.05
CA ILE A 4 -0.02 -3.40 -5.79
C ILE A 4 -1.08 -4.47 -5.57
N VAL A 5 -1.01 -5.14 -4.43
CA VAL A 5 -2.06 -6.06 -4.04
C VAL A 5 -2.82 -5.41 -2.89
N MET A 6 -4.13 -5.31 -3.06
CA MET A 6 -5.00 -4.60 -2.13
C MET A 6 -5.93 -5.57 -1.43
N TYR A 7 -6.11 -5.40 -0.14
CA TYR A 7 -7.10 -6.14 0.62
C TYR A 7 -7.95 -5.18 1.43
N GLY A 8 -9.26 -5.34 1.35
CA GLY A 8 -10.19 -4.61 2.20
C GLY A 8 -11.61 -5.13 1.98
N PRO A 9 -12.43 -5.18 3.05
CA PRO A 9 -13.78 -5.74 2.94
C PRO A 9 -14.78 -4.79 2.29
N ASP A 10 -14.49 -3.50 2.20
CA ASP A 10 -15.39 -2.51 1.65
C ASP A 10 -14.99 -2.18 0.22
N ARG A 11 -15.77 -2.66 -0.75
CA ARG A 11 -15.46 -2.46 -2.15
C ARG A 11 -15.47 -0.99 -2.57
N ALA A 12 -16.39 -0.21 -2.01
CA ALA A 12 -16.47 1.22 -2.35
C ALA A 12 -15.24 1.96 -1.86
N GLU A 13 -14.78 1.65 -0.65
CA GLU A 13 -13.59 2.25 -0.10
C GLU A 13 -12.35 1.84 -0.90
N ASN A 14 -12.26 0.55 -1.23
CA ASN A 14 -11.15 0.04 -2.04
C ASN A 14 -11.10 0.76 -3.38
N ARG A 15 -12.25 0.93 -4.02
CA ARG A 15 -12.30 1.59 -5.32
C ARG A 15 -11.81 3.02 -5.22
N ARG A 16 -12.23 3.74 -4.18
CA ARG A 16 -11.84 5.12 -4.00
C ARG A 16 -10.33 5.26 -3.83
N VAL A 17 -9.76 4.41 -2.99
CA VAL A 17 -8.31 4.40 -2.77
C VAL A 17 -7.58 4.06 -4.06
N ARG A 18 -8.05 3.03 -4.75
CA ARG A 18 -7.44 2.58 -5.98
C ARG A 18 -7.45 3.67 -7.05
N GLU A 19 -8.58 4.35 -7.19
CA GLU A 19 -8.69 5.41 -8.22
C GLU A 19 -7.71 6.55 -7.94
N LEU A 20 -7.55 6.92 -6.68
CA LEU A 20 -6.58 7.94 -6.32
C LEU A 20 -5.16 7.52 -6.69
N LEU A 21 -4.80 6.30 -6.34
CA LEU A 21 -3.46 5.79 -6.62
C LEU A 21 -3.21 5.64 -8.12
N GLU A 22 -4.20 5.13 -8.84
CA GLU A 22 -4.08 4.98 -10.29
C GLU A 22 -3.87 6.33 -10.96
N ASP A 23 -4.66 7.33 -10.56
CA ASP A 23 -4.55 8.66 -11.15
C ASP A 23 -3.16 9.26 -10.92
N LEU A 24 -2.67 9.13 -9.69
CA LEU A 24 -1.35 9.66 -9.36
C LEU A 24 -0.24 8.92 -10.12
N LEU A 25 -0.35 7.60 -10.22
CA LEU A 25 0.67 6.81 -10.91
C LEU A 25 0.67 7.08 -12.41
N TRP A 26 -0.51 7.19 -13.03
CA TRP A 26 -0.58 7.52 -14.45
C TRP A 26 -0.02 8.90 -14.74
N THR A 27 -0.31 9.86 -13.85
CA THR A 27 0.24 11.21 -14.00
C THR A 27 1.77 11.18 -13.93
N ALA A 28 2.33 10.30 -13.11
CA ALA A 28 3.77 10.13 -12.99
C ALA A 28 4.35 9.18 -14.03
N GLN A 29 3.52 8.72 -14.96
CA GLN A 29 3.93 7.81 -16.03
C GLN A 29 4.43 6.46 -15.50
N VAL A 30 3.87 6.02 -14.39
CA VAL A 30 4.14 4.71 -13.81
C VAL A 30 2.92 3.84 -14.01
N LYS A 31 3.08 2.71 -14.67
CA LYS A 31 1.97 1.81 -14.94
C LYS A 31 1.68 0.94 -13.71
N PRO A 32 0.49 1.03 -13.11
CA PRO A 32 0.15 0.19 -11.97
C PRO A 32 -0.49 -1.11 -12.43
N VAL A 33 -0.26 -2.16 -11.64
CA VAL A 33 -0.99 -3.41 -11.80
C VAL A 33 -1.60 -3.71 -10.43
N PHE A 34 -2.92 -3.70 -10.37
CA PHE A 34 -3.65 -3.95 -9.13
C PHE A 34 -4.22 -5.35 -9.11
N LYS A 35 -4.09 -6.01 -7.97
CA LYS A 35 -4.82 -7.22 -7.65
C LYS A 35 -5.59 -6.96 -6.38
N GLU A 36 -6.89 -7.16 -6.40
CA GLU A 36 -7.75 -6.81 -5.28
C GLU A 36 -8.43 -8.03 -4.69
N PHE A 37 -8.42 -8.11 -3.36
CA PHE A 37 -9.13 -9.12 -2.60
C PHE A 37 -10.07 -8.41 -1.63
N THR A 38 -11.33 -8.86 -1.55
CA THR A 38 -12.32 -8.18 -0.72
C THR A 38 -12.82 -9.02 0.45
N GLY A 39 -12.67 -10.32 0.43
CA GLY A 39 -13.14 -11.16 1.51
C GLY A 39 -12.41 -12.46 1.64
N GLU A 40 -11.48 -12.72 0.75
CA GLU A 40 -10.75 -13.98 0.73
C GLU A 40 -9.38 -13.79 1.34
N GLN A 41 -9.34 -13.66 2.66
CA GLN A 41 -8.06 -13.41 3.34
C GLN A 41 -7.02 -14.48 3.04
N GLY A 42 -7.43 -15.76 3.06
CA GLY A 42 -6.50 -16.83 2.77
C GLY A 42 -5.86 -16.71 1.40
N ALA A 43 -6.69 -16.36 0.40
CA ALA A 43 -6.19 -16.17 -0.95
C ALA A 43 -5.24 -14.98 -1.04
N PHE A 44 -5.55 -13.92 -0.30
CA PHE A 44 -4.68 -12.74 -0.25
C PHE A 44 -3.31 -13.11 0.33
N PHE A 45 -3.30 -13.78 1.48
CA PHE A 45 -2.03 -14.15 2.12
C PHE A 45 -1.22 -15.11 1.24
N ALA A 46 -1.89 -16.05 0.59
CA ALA A 46 -1.21 -16.96 -0.32
C ALA A 46 -0.58 -16.21 -1.50
N TYR A 47 -1.32 -15.22 -2.02
CA TYR A 47 -0.84 -14.44 -3.15
C TYR A 47 0.42 -13.65 -2.82
N VAL A 48 0.47 -13.04 -1.62
CA VAL A 48 1.58 -12.16 -1.28
C VAL A 48 2.83 -12.91 -0.85
N LYS A 49 2.70 -14.19 -0.55
CA LYS A 49 3.71 -14.93 0.21
C LYS A 49 5.10 -14.93 -0.41
N ASN A 50 5.21 -14.99 -1.72
CA ASN A 50 6.51 -15.21 -2.35
C ASN A 50 6.92 -14.12 -3.32
N ASN A 51 6.35 -12.92 -3.17
CA ASN A 51 6.70 -11.83 -4.08
C ASN A 51 7.21 -10.63 -3.29
N PRO A 52 8.54 -10.48 -3.16
CA PRO A 52 9.13 -9.42 -2.34
C PRO A 52 8.92 -8.01 -2.90
N TYR A 53 8.57 -7.88 -4.17
CA TYR A 53 8.46 -6.57 -4.80
C TYR A 53 7.05 -6.01 -4.80
N LEU A 54 6.13 -6.68 -4.14
CA LEU A 54 4.76 -6.18 -4.03
C LEU A 54 4.67 -5.01 -3.07
N VAL A 55 3.69 -4.14 -3.32
CA VAL A 55 3.15 -3.27 -2.29
C VAL A 55 1.88 -3.93 -1.80
N MET A 56 1.86 -4.24 -0.50
CA MET A 56 0.66 -4.78 0.14
C MET A 56 -0.10 -3.60 0.71
N LEU A 57 -1.34 -3.43 0.28
CA LEU A 57 -2.16 -2.30 0.67
C LEU A 57 -3.40 -2.81 1.40
N ILE A 58 -3.49 -2.50 2.69
CA ILE A 58 -4.61 -2.91 3.53
C ILE A 58 -5.53 -1.73 3.73
N VAL A 59 -6.81 -1.90 3.39
CA VAL A 59 -7.84 -0.89 3.57
C VAL A 59 -8.89 -1.50 4.48
N GLN A 60 -8.62 -1.50 5.77
CA GLN A 60 -9.47 -2.14 6.75
C GLN A 60 -9.22 -1.53 8.12
N SER A 61 -10.31 -1.22 8.82
CA SER A 61 -10.22 -0.50 10.08
C SER A 61 -10.33 -1.43 11.28
N GLY A 62 -9.91 -0.91 12.44
CA GLY A 62 -10.12 -1.58 13.71
C GLY A 62 -9.20 -2.75 13.96
N PRO A 63 -9.54 -3.57 14.98
CA PRO A 63 -8.73 -4.74 15.31
C PRO A 63 -8.58 -5.72 14.16
N GLU A 64 -9.62 -5.83 13.32
CA GLU A 64 -9.56 -6.70 12.15
C GLU A 64 -8.51 -6.21 11.14
N GLY A 65 -8.44 -4.90 10.96
CA GLY A 65 -7.42 -4.32 10.08
C GLY A 65 -6.02 -4.53 10.60
N GLU A 66 -5.85 -4.37 11.91
CA GLU A 66 -4.56 -4.61 12.53
C GLU A 66 -4.13 -6.07 12.36
N GLU A 67 -5.06 -6.98 12.56
CA GLU A 67 -4.77 -8.40 12.40
C GLU A 67 -4.40 -8.74 10.97
N THR A 68 -5.14 -8.20 10.00
CA THR A 68 -4.82 -8.42 8.59
C THR A 68 -3.42 -7.90 8.27
N ALA A 69 -3.08 -6.71 8.75
CA ALA A 69 -1.77 -6.14 8.52
C ALA A 69 -0.67 -7.00 9.16
N ARG A 70 -0.92 -7.50 10.37
CA ARG A 70 0.03 -8.36 11.07
C ARG A 70 0.27 -9.65 10.29
N LEU A 71 -0.79 -10.29 9.83
CA LEU A 71 -0.68 -11.53 9.07
C LEU A 71 -0.03 -11.30 7.71
N ALA A 72 -0.31 -10.16 7.08
CA ALA A 72 0.34 -9.82 5.81
C ALA A 72 1.85 -9.67 6.01
N ARG A 73 2.25 -8.99 7.09
CA ARG A 73 3.67 -8.84 7.39
C ARG A 73 4.33 -10.19 7.67
N GLN A 74 3.63 -11.09 8.35
CA GLN A 74 4.15 -12.43 8.58
C GLN A 74 4.24 -13.23 7.28
N ALA A 75 3.28 -13.05 6.40
CA ALA A 75 3.29 -13.77 5.12
C ALA A 75 4.41 -13.29 4.20
N ASN A 76 4.78 -12.01 4.31
CA ASN A 76 5.83 -11.45 3.47
C ASN A 76 6.59 -10.39 4.27
N ALA A 77 7.67 -10.82 4.91
CA ALA A 77 8.44 -9.96 5.80
C ALA A 77 9.11 -8.79 5.09
N GLY A 78 9.33 -8.92 3.81
CA GLY A 78 10.11 -7.94 3.07
C GLY A 78 9.30 -6.96 2.22
N ALA A 79 8.05 -7.27 1.91
CA ALA A 79 7.26 -6.41 1.03
C ALA A 79 6.94 -5.08 1.70
N ARG A 80 6.66 -4.09 0.89
CA ARG A 80 6.19 -2.81 1.40
C ARG A 80 4.75 -2.97 1.84
N LEU A 81 4.44 -2.44 3.03
CA LEU A 81 3.13 -2.62 3.62
C LEU A 81 2.55 -1.26 3.98
N VAL A 82 1.42 -0.93 3.35
CA VAL A 82 0.68 0.30 3.56
C VAL A 82 -0.66 -0.07 4.19
N TRP A 83 -1.04 0.62 5.27
CA TRP A 83 -2.30 0.35 5.95
C TRP A 83 -3.08 1.64 6.11
N PHE A 84 -4.33 1.64 5.63
CA PHE A 84 -5.28 2.73 5.85
C PHE A 84 -6.40 2.24 6.76
N SER A 85 -6.72 3.02 7.80
CA SER A 85 -7.70 2.66 8.81
C SER A 85 -8.46 3.91 9.26
N ARG A 86 -9.67 3.72 9.75
CA ARG A 86 -10.43 4.85 10.31
C ARG A 86 -9.98 5.17 11.73
N GLN A 87 -9.38 4.22 12.43
CA GLN A 87 -8.87 4.44 13.76
C GLN A 87 -7.37 4.67 13.74
N ASP A 88 -6.92 5.61 14.56
CA ASP A 88 -5.51 5.89 14.69
C ASP A 88 -4.82 4.75 15.42
N CYS A 89 -3.89 4.10 14.75
CA CYS A 89 -3.08 3.04 15.34
C CYS A 89 -1.63 3.27 14.99
N ALA A 90 -1.17 4.51 15.14
CA ALA A 90 0.18 4.88 14.73
C ALA A 90 1.26 4.07 15.43
N LEU A 91 1.01 3.66 16.68
CA LEU A 91 1.97 2.83 17.42
C LEU A 91 2.19 1.49 16.74
N CYS A 92 1.15 0.97 16.08
CA CYS A 92 1.26 -0.31 15.38
C CYS A 92 2.23 -0.23 14.21
N ALA A 93 2.46 0.98 13.70
CA ALA A 93 3.36 1.17 12.57
C ALA A 93 4.77 0.69 12.88
N PHE A 94 5.24 0.94 14.10
CA PHE A 94 6.55 0.47 14.51
C PHE A 94 6.59 -1.05 14.65
N GLU A 95 5.60 -1.62 15.30
CA GLU A 95 5.56 -3.05 15.56
C GLU A 95 5.44 -3.85 14.27
N LEU A 96 4.70 -3.33 13.29
CA LEU A 96 4.46 -4.01 12.03
C LEU A 96 5.45 -3.60 10.94
N ASP A 97 6.30 -2.63 11.25
CA ASP A 97 7.27 -2.12 10.28
C ASP A 97 6.57 -1.67 9.01
N LEU A 98 5.57 -0.82 9.18
CA LEU A 98 4.79 -0.30 8.06
C LEU A 98 5.61 0.67 7.22
N THR A 99 5.41 0.60 5.93
CA THR A 99 5.95 1.60 5.01
C THR A 99 5.19 2.90 5.16
N PHE A 100 3.87 2.81 5.38
CA PHE A 100 3.03 3.99 5.58
C PHE A 100 1.75 3.59 6.30
N PHE A 101 1.29 4.48 7.19
CA PHE A 101 -0.02 4.36 7.82
C PHE A 101 -0.77 5.67 7.62
N GLY A 102 -2.04 5.58 7.26
CA GLY A 102 -2.88 6.78 7.09
C GLY A 102 -4.30 6.55 7.53
N LEU A 103 -4.99 7.64 7.86
CA LEU A 103 -6.37 7.58 8.26
C LEU A 103 -7.30 7.70 7.05
N LEU A 104 -8.38 6.93 7.08
CA LEU A 104 -9.44 7.03 6.10
C LEU A 104 -10.36 8.18 6.45
N PRO A 105 -10.96 8.85 5.50
CA PRO A 105 -10.82 8.65 4.06
C PRO A 105 -9.47 9.15 3.55
N VAL A 106 -8.97 8.49 2.51
CA VAL A 106 -7.67 8.86 1.96
C VAL A 106 -7.84 10.09 1.07
N SER A 107 -7.10 11.14 1.39
CA SER A 107 -7.03 12.33 0.55
C SER A 107 -5.95 12.12 -0.51
N ARG A 108 -5.95 13.00 -1.52
CA ARG A 108 -4.92 12.95 -2.55
C ARG A 108 -3.53 13.12 -1.93
N GLY A 109 -3.41 14.03 -0.96
CA GLY A 109 -2.11 14.23 -0.30
C GLY A 109 -1.63 13.01 0.45
N LYS A 110 -2.55 12.29 1.10
CA LYS A 110 -2.17 11.06 1.79
C LYS A 110 -1.77 9.97 0.80
N ALA A 111 -2.47 9.87 -0.31
CA ALA A 111 -2.12 8.91 -1.35
C ALA A 111 -0.73 9.21 -1.91
N GLU A 112 -0.43 10.48 -2.14
CA GLU A 112 0.90 10.88 -2.58
C GLU A 112 1.96 10.51 -1.55
N ALA A 113 1.69 10.78 -0.27
CA ALA A 113 2.64 10.45 0.79
C ALA A 113 2.90 8.95 0.87
N ALA A 114 1.86 8.14 0.71
CA ALA A 114 2.01 6.70 0.72
C ALA A 114 2.88 6.21 -0.44
N LEU A 115 2.63 6.72 -1.64
CA LEU A 115 3.43 6.34 -2.80
C LEU A 115 4.88 6.79 -2.66
N ARG A 116 5.08 7.99 -2.13
CA ARG A 116 6.44 8.49 -1.89
C ARG A 116 7.18 7.62 -0.89
N ALA A 117 6.50 7.22 0.18
CA ALA A 117 7.10 6.34 1.18
C ALA A 117 7.51 5.01 0.54
N CYS A 118 6.68 4.49 -0.35
CA CYS A 118 7.02 3.26 -1.06
C CYS A 118 8.25 3.43 -1.94
N CYS A 119 8.38 4.57 -2.60
CA CYS A 119 9.52 4.83 -3.47
C CYS A 119 10.83 4.97 -2.71
N THR A 120 10.77 5.48 -1.48
CA THR A 120 11.96 5.72 -0.68
C THR A 120 12.27 4.60 0.29
N SER A 121 11.41 3.57 0.34
CA SER A 121 11.60 2.44 1.24
C SER A 121 12.87 1.67 0.88
N ARG A 122 13.62 1.28 1.91
CA ARG A 122 14.85 0.50 1.74
C ARG A 122 14.68 -0.96 2.11
N ARG A 123 13.44 -1.42 2.25
CA ARG A 123 13.19 -2.80 2.64
C ARG A 123 13.78 -3.79 1.66
N TYR A 124 13.72 -3.46 0.38
CA TYR A 124 14.26 -4.33 -0.65
C TYR A 124 15.26 -3.57 -1.49
N PRO A 125 16.11 -4.29 -2.18
CA PRO A 125 16.97 -3.68 -3.16
C PRO A 125 16.13 -2.82 -4.08
N PRO A 126 16.74 -1.83 -4.66
CA PRO A 126 16.04 -0.69 -5.23
C PRO A 126 14.97 -1.08 -6.21
N TRP A 127 13.90 -0.33 -6.15
CA TRP A 127 12.82 -0.40 -7.11
C TRP A 127 13.18 0.30 -8.41
N ASN A 128 14.43 0.64 -8.57
CA ASN A 128 14.85 1.56 -9.61
C ASN A 128 14.36 1.17 -10.99
N ASP A 129 14.34 -0.13 -11.25
CA ASP A 129 13.97 -0.61 -12.57
C ASP A 129 12.46 -0.74 -12.75
N THR A 130 11.71 -0.86 -11.65
CA THR A 130 10.28 -1.05 -11.72
C THR A 130 9.50 0.18 -11.31
N LEU A 131 10.08 1.01 -10.47
CA LEU A 131 9.41 2.21 -9.99
C LEU A 131 10.45 3.30 -9.84
N SER A 132 10.57 4.09 -10.87
CA SER A 132 11.49 5.20 -10.89
C SER A 132 10.68 6.47 -11.07
N LEU A 133 10.32 7.10 -9.94
CA LEU A 133 9.56 8.33 -9.98
C LEU A 133 10.52 9.49 -10.17
N PRO A 134 10.26 10.35 -11.16
CA PRO A 134 11.09 11.54 -11.35
C PRO A 134 11.06 12.44 -10.12
N GLN A 135 12.13 13.17 -9.90
CA GLN A 135 12.23 14.08 -8.77
C GLN A 135 11.18 15.18 -8.81
N THR A 136 10.74 15.54 -10.00
CA THR A 136 9.78 16.62 -10.20
C THR A 136 8.38 16.12 -10.45
N THR A 137 8.03 14.96 -9.93
CA THR A 137 6.69 14.40 -10.09
C THR A 137 5.66 15.17 -9.30
N PRO A 138 4.36 14.89 -9.55
CA PRO A 138 3.30 15.42 -8.70
C PRO A 138 3.44 15.01 -7.25
N PHE A 139 4.25 14.02 -6.95
CA PHE A 139 4.51 13.59 -5.57
C PHE A 139 5.51 14.48 -4.87
N SER A 140 6.22 15.32 -5.60
CA SER A 140 7.17 16.23 -4.99
C SER A 140 6.44 17.39 -4.36
N GLN A 141 6.90 17.83 -3.20
CA GLN A 141 6.32 18.99 -2.57
C GLN A 141 6.79 20.24 -3.26
N PRO A 142 5.88 21.16 -3.50
CA PRO A 142 6.29 22.46 -4.00
C PRO A 142 7.07 23.21 -2.95
#